data_7e7cd473a2c2a8db13f1f97f2d69ef89
#
_entry.id   7e7cd473a2c2a8db13f1f97f2d69ef89
#
_cell.length_a   1.000
_cell.length_b   1.000
_cell.length_c   1.000
_cell.angle_alpha   90.00
_cell.angle_beta   90.00
_cell.angle_gamma   90.00
#
_symmetry.space_group_name_H-M   'P 1'
#
loop_
_entity.id
_entity.type
_entity.pdbx_description
1 polymer ?
#
loop_
_entity_poly.entity_id
_entity_poly.type
_entity_poly.pdbx_seq_one_letter_code
_entity_poly.pdbx_strand_id
1 'polypeptide(L)'
;VILRGQIFDIERFRPTESGETASPLSPEELDEYTYLVAGSVGEFWTRICCQHILGYTSKSLEDLLPVARRFGQALQLVNILRDRRSDADIGRVYIPDQRFYAEMEHVGELLTAGDEYTASVVPRMLRAACLLPLDLARRTLALVAEHPLGERVKVPRYIVWFALIRAMIFKEEIQIDLIREKQ
;
A
#
# COMPACT_ATOMS: atom_id res chain seq x y z
N VAL A 1 -1.79 -16.10 -0.69
CA VAL A 1 -2.19 -15.01 -1.59
C VAL A 1 -0.95 -14.29 -2.11
N ILE A 2 -0.07 -13.74 -1.25
CA ILE A 2 1.14 -12.97 -1.65
C ILE A 2 2.05 -13.74 -2.64
N LEU A 3 2.30 -15.04 -2.38
CA LEU A 3 3.09 -15.87 -3.29
C LEU A 3 2.50 -15.94 -4.70
N ARG A 4 1.17 -15.92 -4.85
CA ARG A 4 0.53 -15.84 -6.16
C ARG A 4 0.84 -14.54 -6.87
N GLY A 5 0.90 -13.41 -6.16
CA GLY A 5 1.30 -12.13 -6.73
C GLY A 5 2.76 -12.12 -7.19
N GLN A 6 3.66 -12.78 -6.45
CA GLN A 6 5.07 -12.92 -6.88
C GLN A 6 5.21 -13.83 -8.10
N ILE A 7 4.45 -14.93 -8.14
CA ILE A 7 4.42 -15.82 -9.31
C ILE A 7 3.86 -15.08 -10.52
N PHE A 8 2.76 -14.34 -10.35
CA PHE A 8 2.18 -13.49 -11.40
C PHE A 8 3.22 -12.55 -12.00
N ASP A 9 3.98 -11.85 -11.15
CA ASP A 9 5.01 -10.90 -11.57
C ASP A 9 6.12 -11.60 -12.39
N ILE A 10 6.60 -12.75 -11.93
CA ILE A 10 7.63 -13.53 -12.60
C ILE A 10 7.13 -14.08 -13.95
N GLU A 11 5.90 -14.60 -14.01
CA GLU A 11 5.33 -15.17 -15.23
C GLU A 11 5.00 -14.08 -16.25
N ARG A 12 4.45 -12.96 -15.79
CA ARG A 12 3.97 -11.86 -16.62
C ARG A 12 5.11 -11.08 -17.28
N PHE A 13 6.23 -10.92 -16.57
CA PHE A 13 7.41 -10.18 -17.03
C PHE A 13 8.63 -11.09 -17.30
N ARG A 14 8.37 -12.37 -17.60
CA ARG A 14 9.44 -13.30 -18.00
C ARG A 14 10.08 -12.81 -19.30
N PRO A 15 11.44 -12.72 -19.35
CA PRO A 15 12.11 -12.41 -20.60
C PRO A 15 11.71 -13.41 -21.71
N THR A 16 11.28 -12.89 -22.84
CA THR A 16 11.00 -13.72 -24.03
C THR A 16 12.32 -14.01 -24.76
N GLU A 17 12.42 -15.17 -25.42
CA GLU A 17 13.58 -15.52 -26.25
C GLU A 17 13.78 -14.52 -27.41
N SER A 18 12.72 -13.83 -27.83
CA SER A 18 12.74 -12.77 -28.85
C SER A 18 13.29 -11.43 -28.35
N GLY A 19 13.52 -11.27 -27.04
CA GLY A 19 13.95 -9.98 -26.44
C GLY A 19 12.86 -8.90 -26.44
N GLU A 20 11.60 -9.26 -26.72
CA GLU A 20 10.48 -8.33 -26.67
C GLU A 20 10.13 -7.96 -25.24
N THR A 21 9.93 -6.67 -25.00
CA THR A 21 9.42 -6.17 -23.72
C THR A 21 7.99 -6.62 -23.52
N ALA A 22 7.65 -7.11 -22.33
CA ALA A 22 6.28 -7.49 -22.00
C ALA A 22 5.33 -6.30 -22.18
N SER A 23 4.13 -6.56 -22.70
CA SER A 23 3.09 -5.53 -22.80
C SER A 23 2.69 -5.03 -21.40
N PRO A 24 2.27 -3.75 -21.25
CA PRO A 24 1.75 -3.24 -19.99
C PRO A 24 0.56 -4.06 -19.47
N LEU A 25 0.32 -4.01 -18.15
CA LEU A 25 -0.85 -4.65 -17.57
C LEU A 25 -2.15 -3.97 -18.02
N SER A 26 -3.22 -4.75 -18.21
CA SER A 26 -4.56 -4.22 -18.29
C SER A 26 -4.99 -3.62 -16.92
N PRO A 27 -6.04 -2.78 -16.86
CA PRO A 27 -6.58 -2.30 -15.58
C PRO A 27 -6.95 -3.43 -14.62
N GLU A 28 -7.55 -4.50 -15.14
CA GLU A 28 -7.98 -5.68 -14.38
C GLU A 28 -6.78 -6.48 -13.85
N GLU A 29 -5.76 -6.68 -14.68
CA GLU A 29 -4.50 -7.32 -14.26
C GLU A 29 -3.79 -6.50 -13.18
N LEU A 30 -3.80 -5.17 -13.29
CA LEU A 30 -3.20 -4.26 -12.30
C LEU A 30 -3.96 -4.30 -10.98
N ASP A 31 -5.31 -4.30 -11.02
CA ASP A 31 -6.14 -4.45 -9.80
C ASP A 31 -5.88 -5.81 -9.13
N GLU A 32 -5.88 -6.90 -9.88
CA GLU A 32 -5.59 -8.23 -9.35
C GLU A 32 -4.19 -8.29 -8.73
N TYR A 33 -3.18 -7.81 -9.44
CA TYR A 33 -1.80 -7.79 -8.96
C TYR A 33 -1.67 -7.00 -7.64
N THR A 34 -2.18 -5.77 -7.62
CA THR A 34 -2.09 -4.92 -6.41
C THR A 34 -2.89 -5.49 -5.24
N TYR A 35 -4.01 -6.16 -5.51
CA TYR A 35 -4.71 -6.94 -4.49
C TYR A 35 -3.85 -8.07 -3.94
N LEU A 36 -3.27 -8.91 -4.81
CA LEU A 36 -2.48 -10.07 -4.40
C LEU A 36 -1.28 -9.68 -3.53
N VAL A 37 -0.57 -8.60 -3.86
CA VAL A 37 0.68 -8.23 -3.19
C VAL A 37 0.49 -7.26 -2.02
N ALA A 38 -0.60 -6.51 -1.97
CA ALA A 38 -0.78 -5.46 -0.96
C ALA A 38 -2.20 -5.36 -0.39
N GLY A 39 -3.26 -5.43 -1.21
CA GLY A 39 -4.63 -5.41 -0.70
C GLY A 39 -4.91 -6.55 0.28
N SER A 40 -4.46 -7.76 -0.05
CA SER A 40 -4.56 -8.93 0.83
C SER A 40 -3.77 -8.78 2.13
N VAL A 41 -2.67 -8.02 2.12
CA VAL A 41 -1.89 -7.70 3.32
C VAL A 41 -2.67 -6.76 4.23
N GLY A 42 -3.35 -5.76 3.65
CA GLY A 42 -4.23 -4.87 4.40
C GLY A 42 -5.36 -5.61 5.11
N GLU A 43 -6.02 -6.55 4.41
CA GLU A 43 -7.05 -7.42 5.00
C GLU A 43 -6.46 -8.30 6.11
N PHE A 44 -5.31 -8.92 5.88
CA PHE A 44 -4.63 -9.78 6.85
C PHE A 44 -4.25 -9.01 8.12
N TRP A 45 -3.63 -7.83 7.97
CA TRP A 45 -3.30 -6.94 9.08
C TRP A 45 -4.53 -6.60 9.91
N THR A 46 -5.62 -6.22 9.25
CA THR A 46 -6.89 -5.85 9.89
C THR A 46 -7.46 -7.00 10.69
N ARG A 47 -7.50 -8.22 10.11
CA ARG A 47 -8.00 -9.43 10.80
C ARG A 47 -7.20 -9.74 12.05
N ILE A 48 -5.86 -9.72 11.97
CA ILE A 48 -4.98 -9.98 13.12
C ILE A 48 -5.20 -8.91 14.20
N CYS A 49 -5.23 -7.63 13.83
CA CYS A 49 -5.45 -6.58 14.80
C CYS A 49 -6.82 -6.70 15.49
N CYS A 50 -7.90 -6.95 14.74
CA CYS A 50 -9.23 -7.14 15.32
C CYS A 50 -9.31 -8.39 16.19
N GLN A 51 -8.57 -9.44 15.90
CA GLN A 51 -8.56 -10.67 16.67
C GLN A 51 -7.78 -10.54 18.00
N HIS A 52 -6.68 -9.79 18.00
CA HIS A 52 -5.73 -9.78 19.14
C HIS A 52 -5.73 -8.47 19.93
N ILE A 53 -6.39 -7.43 19.45
CA ILE A 53 -6.42 -6.11 20.11
C ILE A 53 -7.86 -5.71 20.38
N LEU A 54 -8.24 -5.77 21.64
CA LEU A 54 -9.59 -5.37 22.07
C LEU A 54 -9.85 -3.90 21.72
N GLY A 55 -10.97 -3.64 21.06
CA GLY A 55 -11.34 -2.28 20.66
C GLY A 55 -10.43 -1.68 19.60
N TYR A 56 -9.83 -2.50 18.74
CA TYR A 56 -8.94 -2.04 17.65
C TYR A 56 -9.63 -1.02 16.74
N THR A 57 -10.88 -1.24 16.40
CA THR A 57 -11.63 -0.41 15.45
C THR A 57 -12.99 -0.01 15.96
N SER A 58 -13.49 1.15 15.51
CA SER A 58 -14.84 1.64 15.72
C SER A 58 -15.87 1.09 14.71
N LYS A 59 -15.40 0.35 13.68
CA LYS A 59 -16.23 -0.25 12.63
C LYS A 59 -16.32 -1.76 12.79
N SER A 60 -17.30 -2.38 12.15
CA SER A 60 -17.33 -3.84 12.01
C SER A 60 -16.14 -4.32 11.17
N LEU A 61 -15.73 -5.57 11.37
CA LEU A 61 -14.69 -6.18 10.56
C LEU A 61 -15.10 -6.25 9.08
N GLU A 62 -16.38 -6.56 8.81
CA GLU A 62 -16.92 -6.68 7.46
C GLU A 62 -16.84 -5.34 6.70
N ASP A 63 -17.16 -4.22 7.38
CA ASP A 63 -17.08 -2.89 6.78
C ASP A 63 -15.62 -2.43 6.57
N LEU A 64 -14.72 -2.84 7.46
CA LEU A 64 -13.33 -2.37 7.44
C LEU A 64 -12.46 -3.12 6.43
N LEU A 65 -12.74 -4.39 6.13
CA LEU A 65 -11.93 -5.19 5.22
C LEU A 65 -11.86 -4.62 3.79
N PRO A 66 -12.98 -4.18 3.16
CA PRO A 66 -12.89 -3.54 1.84
C PRO A 66 -12.09 -2.24 1.85
N VAL A 67 -12.14 -1.49 2.95
CA VAL A 67 -11.36 -0.26 3.13
C VAL A 67 -9.87 -0.57 3.26
N ALA A 68 -9.52 -1.57 4.08
CA ALA A 68 -8.15 -2.05 4.25
C ALA A 68 -7.53 -2.57 2.95
N ARG A 69 -8.33 -3.31 2.15
CA ARG A 69 -7.94 -3.76 0.81
C ARG A 69 -7.58 -2.58 -0.09
N ARG A 70 -8.49 -1.63 -0.26
CA ARG A 70 -8.28 -0.44 -1.10
C ARG A 70 -7.07 0.38 -0.64
N PHE A 71 -6.90 0.55 0.67
CA PHE A 71 -5.74 1.24 1.21
C PHE A 71 -4.44 0.52 0.87
N GLY A 72 -4.37 -0.81 1.04
CA GLY A 72 -3.21 -1.62 0.64
C GLY A 72 -2.90 -1.49 -0.85
N GLN A 73 -3.91 -1.59 -1.72
CA GLN A 73 -3.76 -1.42 -3.17
C GLN A 73 -3.25 -0.02 -3.53
N ALA A 74 -3.77 1.04 -2.87
CA ALA A 74 -3.29 2.41 -3.08
C ALA A 74 -1.80 2.56 -2.77
N LEU A 75 -1.32 1.99 -1.65
CA LEU A 75 0.10 2.01 -1.28
C LEU A 75 0.98 1.34 -2.33
N GLN A 76 0.53 0.22 -2.88
CA GLN A 76 1.27 -0.48 -3.94
C GLN A 76 1.27 0.29 -5.26
N LEU A 77 0.15 0.90 -5.64
CA LEU A 77 0.08 1.73 -6.85
C LEU A 77 1.01 2.95 -6.75
N VAL A 78 1.12 3.58 -5.58
CA VAL A 78 2.12 4.65 -5.36
C VAL A 78 3.54 4.14 -5.60
N ASN A 79 3.89 2.91 -5.15
CA ASN A 79 5.19 2.33 -5.41
C ASN A 79 5.42 2.08 -6.90
N ILE A 80 4.42 1.52 -7.61
CA ILE A 80 4.48 1.29 -9.05
C ILE A 80 4.69 2.60 -9.82
N LEU A 81 3.96 3.65 -9.48
CA LEU A 81 4.10 4.97 -10.10
C LEU A 81 5.49 5.57 -9.85
N ARG A 82 6.00 5.44 -8.62
CA ARG A 82 7.33 5.93 -8.22
C ARG A 82 8.44 5.21 -8.94
N ASP A 83 8.35 3.88 -9.04
CA ASP A 83 9.44 3.03 -9.53
C ASP A 83 9.30 2.73 -11.03
N ARG A 84 8.30 3.31 -11.72
CA ARG A 84 7.93 3.05 -13.11
C ARG A 84 9.11 2.97 -14.08
N ARG A 85 10.05 3.91 -14.00
CA ARG A 85 11.21 3.93 -14.89
C ARG A 85 12.20 2.82 -14.58
N SER A 86 12.54 2.64 -13.31
CA SER A 86 13.47 1.57 -12.90
C SER A 86 12.89 0.17 -13.16
N ASP A 87 11.58 0.01 -13.08
CA ASP A 87 10.90 -1.23 -13.43
C ASP A 87 10.93 -1.46 -14.96
N ALA A 88 10.69 -0.41 -15.75
CA ALA A 88 10.81 -0.49 -17.21
C ALA A 88 12.23 -0.84 -17.67
N ASP A 89 13.27 -0.32 -17.01
CA ASP A 89 14.68 -0.62 -17.30
C ASP A 89 15.01 -2.13 -17.14
N ILE A 90 14.22 -2.85 -16.34
CA ILE A 90 14.34 -4.32 -16.16
C ILE A 90 13.22 -5.10 -16.84
N GLY A 91 12.50 -4.46 -17.78
CA GLY A 91 11.47 -5.10 -18.60
C GLY A 91 10.10 -5.23 -17.93
N ARG A 92 9.85 -4.56 -16.80
CA ARG A 92 8.56 -4.56 -16.10
C ARG A 92 7.78 -3.29 -16.39
N VAL A 93 6.69 -3.40 -17.12
CA VAL A 93 5.82 -2.27 -17.46
C VAL A 93 4.43 -2.53 -16.87
N TYR A 94 4.18 -2.03 -15.67
CA TYR A 94 2.87 -2.17 -15.01
C TYR A 94 1.85 -1.18 -15.60
N ILE A 95 2.25 0.08 -15.80
CA ILE A 95 1.41 1.16 -16.26
C ILE A 95 2.04 1.79 -17.51
N PRO A 96 1.33 1.83 -18.66
CA PRO A 96 1.83 2.51 -19.84
C PRO A 96 1.79 4.03 -19.66
N ASP A 97 2.66 4.76 -20.37
CA ASP A 97 2.77 6.22 -20.26
C ASP A 97 1.45 6.95 -20.51
N GLN A 98 0.63 6.44 -21.43
CA GLN A 98 -0.67 7.02 -21.76
C GLN A 98 -1.67 7.01 -20.60
N ARG A 99 -1.52 6.04 -19.67
CA ARG A 99 -2.39 5.89 -18.50
C ARG A 99 -1.85 6.58 -17.25
N PHE A 100 -0.64 7.11 -17.28
CA PHE A 100 0.05 7.65 -16.11
C PHE A 100 -0.79 8.64 -15.31
N TYR A 101 -1.33 9.66 -15.96
CA TYR A 101 -2.12 10.71 -15.28
C TYR A 101 -3.45 10.19 -14.74
N ALA A 102 -4.12 9.32 -15.48
CA ALA A 102 -5.35 8.68 -15.03
C ALA A 102 -5.12 7.80 -13.80
N GLU A 103 -4.01 7.06 -13.78
CA GLU A 103 -3.64 6.25 -12.62
C GLU A 103 -3.21 7.11 -11.42
N MET A 104 -2.56 8.25 -11.65
CA MET A 104 -2.25 9.23 -10.58
C MET A 104 -3.52 9.73 -9.90
N GLU A 105 -4.55 10.10 -10.67
CA GLU A 105 -5.85 10.54 -10.16
C GLU A 105 -6.54 9.40 -9.40
N HIS A 106 -6.62 8.23 -9.99
CA HIS A 106 -7.19 7.03 -9.37
C HIS A 106 -6.53 6.68 -8.03
N VAL A 107 -5.20 6.74 -7.95
CA VAL A 107 -4.47 6.51 -6.70
C VAL A 107 -4.80 7.58 -5.67
N GLY A 108 -4.93 8.84 -6.07
CA GLY A 108 -5.38 9.93 -5.19
C GLY A 108 -6.73 9.63 -4.54
N GLU A 109 -7.69 9.13 -5.32
CA GLU A 109 -9.00 8.69 -4.84
C GLU A 109 -8.88 7.48 -3.89
N LEU A 110 -8.10 6.47 -4.26
CA LEU A 110 -7.90 5.28 -3.43
C LEU A 110 -7.23 5.60 -2.08
N LEU A 111 -6.37 6.61 -2.00
CA LEU A 111 -5.75 7.04 -0.74
C LEU A 111 -6.77 7.60 0.26
N THR A 112 -7.98 7.98 -0.17
CA THR A 112 -9.07 8.34 0.75
C THR A 112 -9.50 7.16 1.62
N ALA A 113 -9.37 5.94 1.11
CA ALA A 113 -9.57 4.73 1.92
C ALA A 113 -8.57 4.64 3.09
N GLY A 114 -7.35 5.18 2.92
CA GLY A 114 -6.38 5.29 4.01
C GLY A 114 -6.84 6.24 5.11
N ASP A 115 -7.51 7.36 4.78
CA ASP A 115 -8.10 8.25 5.79
C ASP A 115 -9.22 7.56 6.54
N GLU A 116 -10.12 6.91 5.81
CA GLU A 116 -11.24 6.17 6.39
C GLU A 116 -10.73 5.05 7.31
N TYR A 117 -9.70 4.30 6.87
CA TYR A 117 -9.09 3.25 7.65
C TYR A 117 -8.47 3.79 8.94
N THR A 118 -7.60 4.78 8.83
CA THR A 118 -6.88 5.35 9.97
C THR A 118 -7.83 6.04 10.96
N ALA A 119 -8.90 6.68 10.49
CA ALA A 119 -9.93 7.28 11.34
C ALA A 119 -10.69 6.22 12.14
N SER A 120 -10.84 4.99 11.63
CA SER A 120 -11.52 3.89 12.30
C SER A 120 -10.66 3.19 13.36
N VAL A 121 -9.34 3.30 13.30
CA VAL A 121 -8.42 2.67 14.26
C VAL A 121 -8.44 3.44 15.58
N VAL A 122 -8.86 2.77 16.66
CA VAL A 122 -9.06 3.40 17.98
C VAL A 122 -7.76 3.59 18.74
N PRO A 123 -6.86 2.58 18.89
CA PRO A 123 -5.62 2.75 19.63
C PRO A 123 -4.68 3.74 18.92
N ARG A 124 -4.29 4.81 19.62
CA ARG A 124 -3.54 5.93 19.03
C ARG A 124 -2.21 5.53 18.41
N MET A 125 -1.47 4.62 19.06
CA MET A 125 -0.18 4.15 18.53
C MET A 125 -0.36 3.36 17.22
N LEU A 126 -1.38 2.52 17.13
CA LEU A 126 -1.68 1.77 15.92
C LEU A 126 -2.22 2.68 14.81
N ARG A 127 -3.05 3.66 15.19
CA ARG A 127 -3.48 4.71 14.26
C ARG A 127 -2.29 5.47 13.70
N ALA A 128 -1.34 5.88 14.56
CA ALA A 128 -0.12 6.56 14.13
C ALA A 128 0.73 5.68 13.20
N ALA A 129 0.84 4.38 13.51
CA ALA A 129 1.54 3.41 12.65
C ALA A 129 0.88 3.26 11.26
N CYS A 130 -0.45 3.33 11.18
CA CYS A 130 -1.18 3.28 9.91
C CYS A 130 -1.16 4.63 9.17
N LEU A 131 -1.09 5.77 9.89
CA LEU A 131 -0.98 7.10 9.28
C LEU A 131 0.38 7.32 8.61
N LEU A 132 1.45 6.71 9.11
CA LEU A 132 2.79 6.88 8.56
C LEU A 132 2.88 6.46 7.07
N PRO A 133 2.51 5.24 6.67
CA PRO A 133 2.53 4.87 5.26
C PRO A 133 1.58 5.72 4.41
N LEU A 134 0.45 6.16 4.94
CA LEU A 134 -0.47 7.05 4.22
C LEU A 134 0.17 8.42 3.93
N ASP A 135 0.80 9.05 4.93
CA ASP A 135 1.49 10.34 4.75
C ASP A 135 2.66 10.21 3.76
N LEU A 136 3.44 9.14 3.87
CA LEU A 136 4.53 8.86 2.95
C LEU A 136 4.03 8.62 1.52
N ALA A 137 2.92 7.90 1.35
CA ALA A 137 2.32 7.65 0.05
C ALA A 137 1.88 8.96 -0.63
N ARG A 138 1.19 9.85 0.10
CA ARG A 138 0.76 11.16 -0.41
C ARG A 138 1.94 12.04 -0.82
N ARG A 139 2.97 12.09 0.01
CA ARG A 139 4.20 12.85 -0.31
C ARG A 139 4.92 12.27 -1.52
N THR A 140 4.97 10.94 -1.62
CA THR A 140 5.57 10.27 -2.77
C THR A 140 4.77 10.58 -4.03
N LEU A 141 3.44 10.51 -3.97
CA LEU A 141 2.57 10.81 -5.11
C LEU A 141 2.73 12.26 -5.58
N ALA A 142 2.84 13.23 -4.65
CA ALA A 142 3.10 14.63 -4.98
C ALA A 142 4.45 14.80 -5.68
N LEU A 143 5.52 14.15 -5.17
CA LEU A 143 6.84 14.19 -5.81
C LEU A 143 6.84 13.53 -7.20
N VAL A 144 6.08 12.45 -7.38
CA VAL A 144 5.92 11.78 -8.69
C VAL A 144 5.22 12.71 -9.68
N ALA A 145 4.22 13.50 -9.23
CA ALA A 145 3.53 14.49 -10.05
C ALA A 145 4.47 15.62 -10.52
N GLU A 146 5.41 16.04 -9.68
CA GLU A 146 6.42 17.04 -10.01
C GLU A 146 7.50 16.50 -10.99
N HIS A 147 7.70 15.18 -11.04
CA HIS A 147 8.73 14.52 -11.85
C HIS A 147 8.13 13.44 -12.78
N PRO A 148 7.24 13.81 -13.72
CA PRO A 148 6.49 12.84 -14.53
C PRO A 148 7.36 12.03 -15.49
N LEU A 149 8.58 12.47 -15.77
CA LEU A 149 9.54 11.75 -16.63
C LEU A 149 10.21 10.55 -15.94
N GLY A 150 9.83 10.25 -14.68
CA GLY A 150 10.26 9.06 -13.97
C GLY A 150 11.63 9.19 -13.31
N GLU A 151 12.06 10.40 -12.96
CA GLU A 151 13.20 10.57 -12.06
C GLU A 151 12.93 9.89 -10.72
N ARG A 152 13.94 9.24 -10.16
CA ARG A 152 13.80 8.53 -8.91
C ARG A 152 13.57 9.48 -7.74
N VAL A 153 12.32 9.63 -7.32
CA VAL A 153 11.93 10.45 -6.18
C VAL A 153 12.07 9.70 -4.86
N LYS A 154 12.55 10.38 -3.84
CA LYS A 154 12.64 9.84 -2.48
C LYS A 154 12.15 10.86 -1.47
N VAL A 155 11.26 10.43 -0.59
CA VAL A 155 10.90 11.22 0.59
C VAL A 155 12.11 11.34 1.51
N PRO A 156 12.51 12.54 1.93
CA PRO A 156 13.65 12.75 2.81
C PRO A 156 13.53 11.97 4.13
N ARG A 157 14.63 11.34 4.57
CA ARG A 157 14.65 10.50 5.79
C ARG A 157 14.20 11.24 7.05
N TYR A 158 14.44 12.53 7.16
CA TYR A 158 14.03 13.32 8.33
C TYR A 158 12.50 13.32 8.51
N ILE A 159 11.73 13.25 7.42
CA ILE A 159 10.26 13.18 7.47
C ILE A 159 9.83 11.87 8.13
N VAL A 160 10.48 10.75 7.76
CA VAL A 160 10.22 9.43 8.37
C VAL A 160 10.57 9.47 9.87
N TRP A 161 11.72 10.04 10.23
CA TRP A 161 12.12 10.19 11.62
C TRP A 161 11.16 11.08 12.43
N PHE A 162 10.69 12.19 11.86
CA PHE A 162 9.70 13.05 12.51
C PHE A 162 8.39 12.33 12.77
N ALA A 163 7.91 11.54 11.81
CA ALA A 163 6.68 10.76 11.94
C ALA A 163 6.83 9.65 13.02
N LEU A 164 7.98 8.98 13.05
CA LEU A 164 8.29 7.97 14.08
C LEU A 164 8.40 8.58 15.48
N ILE A 165 9.11 9.72 15.63
CA ILE A 165 9.23 10.44 16.90
C ILE A 165 7.84 10.87 17.38
N ARG A 166 7.01 11.41 16.49
CA ARG A 166 5.64 11.81 16.81
C ARG A 166 4.80 10.62 17.29
N ALA A 167 4.95 9.45 16.65
CA ALA A 167 4.28 8.23 17.07
C ALA A 167 4.77 7.74 18.45
N MET A 168 6.08 7.89 18.77
CA MET A 168 6.64 7.49 20.05
C MET A 168 6.31 8.42 21.22
N ILE A 169 6.12 9.73 20.97
CA ILE A 169 5.80 10.73 22.01
C ILE A 169 4.37 10.51 22.55
N PHE A 170 3.46 9.95 21.74
CA PHE A 170 2.10 9.65 22.16
C PHE A 170 2.02 8.23 22.80
N LYS A 171 2.58 8.09 24.01
CA LYS A 171 2.47 6.86 24.82
C LYS A 171 1.02 6.60 25.22
N GLU A 172 0.40 5.56 24.66
CA GLU A 172 -0.77 4.90 25.22
C GLU A 172 -0.44 3.44 25.51
N GLU A 173 -0.90 2.92 26.65
CA GLU A 173 -0.81 1.49 26.94
C GLU A 173 -1.78 0.75 26.02
N ILE A 174 -1.22 -0.05 25.13
CA ILE A 174 -1.99 -1.02 24.33
C ILE A 174 -2.21 -2.23 25.23
N GLN A 175 -3.45 -2.45 25.65
CA GLN A 175 -3.81 -3.70 26.32
C GLN A 175 -3.90 -4.80 25.26
N ILE A 176 -2.82 -5.56 25.12
CA ILE A 176 -2.79 -6.75 24.28
C ILE A 176 -3.32 -7.89 25.16
N ASP A 177 -4.54 -8.31 24.90
CA ASP A 177 -5.03 -9.58 25.45
C ASP A 177 -4.33 -10.72 24.70
N LEU A 178 -3.21 -11.14 25.24
CA LEU A 178 -2.66 -12.45 24.92
C LEU A 178 -3.71 -13.47 25.36
N ILE A 179 -4.45 -13.99 24.40
CA ILE A 179 -5.35 -15.11 24.65
C ILE A 179 -4.47 -16.23 25.22
N ARG A 180 -4.51 -16.38 26.54
CA ARG A 180 -4.03 -17.59 27.19
C ARG A 180 -4.86 -18.72 26.61
N GLU A 181 -4.21 -19.58 25.84
CA GLU A 181 -4.70 -20.92 25.60
C GLU A 181 -5.15 -21.48 26.94
N LYS A 182 -6.45 -21.58 27.11
CA LYS A 182 -7.00 -22.47 28.14
C LYS A 182 -7.12 -23.82 27.50
N GLN A 183 -6.32 -24.71 28.05
CA GLN A 183 -6.35 -26.15 28.00
C GLN A 183 -7.73 -26.76 27.81
#